data_6ee40ed759667705e155353d4b2afda6
#
_entry.id   6ee40ed759667705e155353d4b2afda6
#
_cell.length_a   1.000
_cell.length_b   1.000
_cell.length_c   1.000
_cell.angle_alpha   90.00
_cell.angle_beta   90.00
_cell.angle_gamma   90.00
#
_symmetry.space_group_name_H-M   'P 1'
#
loop_
_entity.id
_entity.type
_entity.pdbx_description
1 polymer ?
#
loop_
_entity_poly.entity_id
_entity_poly.type
_entity_poly.pdbx_seq_one_letter_code
_entity_poly.pdbx_strand_id
1 'polypeptide(L)'
;MKKFLLWSFILFLIVGGLAASFYGWRNVSRSLASTDWPSVDGKIIDSRVEEEKVKRTGSGSNKTPLNQKRYQPKVDYTYSVNDKSFKGTRISYSDHGYLGKSKKITIMGVTRYSSNADAKAGAQKIAQKYPKGKKVTVYYMPDNPAESLLEPGFSYKVFAWPLVGIVMFVIGVFIGWLAVMTARDKDNKSEEAETA
;
A
#
# COMPACT_ATOMS: atom_id res chain seq x y z
N MET A 1 -23.70 -20.08 17.78
CA MET A 1 -22.48 -19.25 17.82
C MET A 1 -21.51 -19.54 16.68
N LYS A 2 -21.07 -20.80 16.42
CA LYS A 2 -20.07 -21.10 15.35
C LYS A 2 -20.51 -20.69 13.94
N LYS A 3 -21.78 -20.91 13.55
CA LYS A 3 -22.31 -20.51 12.23
C LYS A 3 -22.32 -18.98 12.06
N PHE A 4 -22.71 -18.24 13.09
CA PHE A 4 -22.72 -16.77 13.06
C PHE A 4 -21.31 -16.18 12.87
N LEU A 5 -20.32 -16.71 13.60
CA LEU A 5 -18.92 -16.28 13.44
C LEU A 5 -18.38 -16.55 12.03
N LEU A 6 -18.72 -17.71 11.44
CA LEU A 6 -18.32 -18.04 10.07
C LEU A 6 -18.91 -17.05 9.05
N TRP A 7 -20.21 -16.76 9.12
CA TRP A 7 -20.85 -15.82 8.20
C TRP A 7 -20.37 -14.39 8.38
N SER A 8 -20.11 -13.94 9.61
CA SER A 8 -19.51 -12.64 9.88
C SER A 8 -18.09 -12.54 9.29
N PHE A 9 -17.31 -13.61 9.37
CA PHE A 9 -15.97 -13.66 8.79
C PHE A 9 -16.01 -13.62 7.24
N ILE A 10 -16.92 -14.37 6.62
CA ILE A 10 -17.14 -14.36 5.16
C ILE A 10 -17.54 -12.94 4.71
N LEU A 11 -18.49 -12.32 5.39
CA LEU A 11 -18.93 -10.96 5.09
C LEU A 11 -17.78 -9.96 5.21
N PHE A 12 -16.95 -10.09 6.25
CA PHE A 12 -15.77 -9.25 6.44
C PHE A 12 -14.77 -9.40 5.29
N LEU A 13 -14.52 -10.62 4.80
CA LEU A 13 -13.62 -10.85 3.66
C LEU A 13 -14.18 -10.24 2.36
N ILE A 14 -15.47 -10.38 2.11
CA ILE A 14 -16.12 -9.84 0.90
C ILE A 14 -16.13 -8.32 0.94
N VAL A 15 -16.67 -7.71 1.99
CA VAL A 15 -16.80 -6.25 2.10
C VAL A 15 -15.43 -5.60 2.23
N GLY A 16 -14.54 -6.15 3.06
CA GLY A 16 -13.19 -5.66 3.23
C GLY A 16 -12.36 -5.78 1.95
N GLY A 17 -12.52 -6.88 1.21
CA GLY A 17 -11.87 -7.09 -0.09
C GLY A 17 -12.32 -6.07 -1.14
N LEU A 18 -13.63 -5.81 -1.24
CA LEU A 18 -14.19 -4.80 -2.14
C LEU A 18 -13.70 -3.38 -1.77
N ALA A 19 -13.73 -3.03 -0.50
CA ALA A 19 -13.27 -1.73 -0.02
C ALA A 19 -11.77 -1.52 -0.30
N ALA A 20 -10.94 -2.52 -0.04
CA ALA A 20 -9.50 -2.47 -0.31
C ALA A 20 -9.21 -2.36 -1.82
N SER A 21 -9.96 -3.09 -2.67
CA SER A 21 -9.85 -3.02 -4.12
C SER A 21 -10.24 -1.63 -4.64
N PHE A 22 -11.34 -1.08 -4.17
CA PHE A 22 -11.83 0.24 -4.58
C PHE A 22 -10.84 1.36 -4.19
N TYR A 23 -10.35 1.32 -2.95
CA TYR A 23 -9.36 2.28 -2.47
C TYR A 23 -8.04 2.18 -3.26
N GLY A 24 -7.59 0.95 -3.49
CA GLY A 24 -6.37 0.70 -4.27
C GLY A 24 -6.50 1.15 -5.72
N TRP A 25 -7.67 0.95 -6.34
CA TRP A 25 -7.94 1.37 -7.71
C TRP A 25 -7.82 2.89 -7.93
N ARG A 26 -8.27 3.68 -6.97
CA ARG A 26 -8.09 5.15 -7.03
C ARG A 26 -6.62 5.55 -7.17
N ASN A 27 -5.73 4.87 -6.45
CA ASN A 27 -4.29 5.15 -6.53
C ASN A 27 -3.71 4.70 -7.87
N VAL A 28 -4.17 3.57 -8.42
CA VAL A 28 -3.79 3.09 -9.74
C VAL A 28 -4.21 4.08 -10.82
N SER A 29 -5.49 4.49 -10.82
CA SER A 29 -6.01 5.45 -11.81
C SER A 29 -5.26 6.78 -11.79
N ARG A 30 -4.97 7.31 -10.61
CA ARG A 30 -4.19 8.55 -10.46
C ARG A 30 -2.74 8.39 -10.90
N SER A 31 -2.13 7.24 -10.62
CA SER A 31 -0.77 6.92 -11.06
C SER A 31 -0.68 6.86 -12.58
N LEU A 32 -1.67 6.25 -13.24
CA LEU A 32 -1.75 6.21 -14.70
C LEU A 32 -2.03 7.60 -15.28
N ALA A 33 -3.03 8.30 -14.76
CA ALA A 33 -3.37 9.64 -15.23
C ALA A 33 -2.22 10.64 -15.07
N SER A 34 -1.32 10.42 -14.09
CA SER A 34 -0.20 11.32 -13.84
C SER A 34 0.82 11.38 -14.97
N THR A 35 0.81 10.42 -15.90
CA THR A 35 1.69 10.47 -17.10
C THR A 35 1.32 11.60 -18.06
N ASP A 36 0.05 11.97 -18.08
CA ASP A 36 -0.50 13.00 -18.98
C ASP A 36 -0.67 14.36 -18.27
N TRP A 37 -0.22 14.46 -17.03
CA TRP A 37 -0.34 15.70 -16.28
C TRP A 37 0.56 16.79 -16.84
N PRO A 38 0.06 18.04 -16.91
CA PRO A 38 0.88 19.17 -17.27
C PRO A 38 2.00 19.39 -16.25
N SER A 39 3.11 19.96 -16.71
CA SER A 39 4.28 20.23 -15.90
C SER A 39 4.60 21.71 -15.81
N VAL A 40 5.19 22.10 -14.70
CA VAL A 40 5.71 23.44 -14.43
C VAL A 40 7.05 23.35 -13.72
N ASP A 41 7.80 24.44 -13.78
CA ASP A 41 9.03 24.56 -13.01
C ASP A 41 8.74 24.75 -11.52
N GLY A 42 9.47 24.00 -10.71
CA GLY A 42 9.43 24.10 -9.26
C GLY A 42 10.82 24.14 -8.64
N LYS A 43 10.86 24.36 -7.34
CA LYS A 43 12.10 24.42 -6.56
C LYS A 43 11.97 23.61 -5.28
N ILE A 44 13.00 22.84 -4.97
CA ILE A 44 13.09 22.10 -3.71
C ILE A 44 13.34 23.07 -2.56
N ILE A 45 12.47 23.04 -1.55
CA ILE A 45 12.60 23.85 -0.32
C ILE A 45 13.43 23.11 0.72
N ASP A 46 13.11 21.81 0.91
CA ASP A 46 13.78 20.96 1.89
C ASP A 46 13.80 19.51 1.43
N SER A 47 14.82 18.77 1.87
CA SER A 47 14.94 17.36 1.59
C SER A 47 15.60 16.65 2.79
N ARG A 48 14.87 15.75 3.42
CA ARG A 48 15.30 15.06 4.62
C ARG A 48 14.84 13.62 4.65
N VAL A 49 15.42 12.82 5.53
CA VAL A 49 14.97 11.46 5.83
C VAL A 49 14.33 11.47 7.20
N GLU A 50 13.06 11.14 7.26
CA GLU A 50 12.34 10.95 8.52
C GLU A 50 12.46 9.50 8.98
N GLU A 51 12.73 9.32 10.27
CA GLU A 51 12.81 8.02 10.92
C GLU A 51 11.60 7.82 11.83
N GLU A 52 10.85 6.77 11.57
CA GLU A 52 9.70 6.36 12.37
C GLU A 52 9.95 4.98 13.00
N LYS A 53 9.74 4.87 14.31
CA LYS A 53 9.75 3.56 14.99
C LYS A 53 8.44 2.84 14.71
N VAL A 54 8.52 1.68 14.07
CA VAL A 54 7.33 0.86 13.78
C VAL A 54 6.86 0.19 15.07
N LYS A 55 5.71 0.64 15.58
CA LYS A 55 5.05 -0.01 16.72
C LYS A 55 4.54 -1.39 16.29
N ARG A 56 4.81 -2.39 17.09
CA ARG A 56 4.34 -3.76 16.86
C ARG A 56 2.86 -3.85 17.20
N THR A 57 2.03 -4.12 16.22
CA THR A 57 0.64 -4.54 16.43
C THR A 57 0.58 -6.05 16.18
N GLY A 58 0.48 -6.86 17.23
CA GLY A 58 0.37 -8.31 17.11
C GLY A 58 0.60 -9.01 18.44
N SER A 59 -0.41 -9.71 18.94
CA SER A 59 -0.36 -10.64 20.05
C SER A 59 0.25 -11.96 19.58
N GLY A 60 1.45 -12.29 20.02
CA GLY A 60 2.10 -13.57 19.74
C GLY A 60 3.34 -13.77 20.63
N SER A 61 3.44 -14.95 21.21
CA SER A 61 4.31 -15.37 22.32
C SER A 61 5.83 -15.41 22.04
N ASN A 62 6.36 -14.96 20.89
CA ASN A 62 7.79 -14.85 20.63
C ASN A 62 8.23 -13.38 20.63
N LYS A 63 8.57 -12.92 21.82
CA LYS A 63 9.02 -11.55 22.12
C LYS A 63 10.49 -11.37 21.74
N THR A 64 10.81 -11.22 20.48
CA THR A 64 12.04 -10.52 20.11
C THR A 64 11.63 -9.08 19.81
N PRO A 65 12.13 -8.06 20.51
CA PRO A 65 11.87 -6.68 20.19
C PRO A 65 12.51 -6.39 18.83
N LEU A 66 11.72 -6.44 17.77
CA LEU A 66 12.15 -5.99 16.47
C LEU A 66 12.30 -4.47 16.56
N ASN A 67 13.51 -4.00 16.68
CA ASN A 67 13.89 -2.59 16.60
C ASN A 67 13.77 -2.14 15.13
N GLN A 68 12.56 -2.29 14.59
CA GLN A 68 12.25 -2.01 13.20
C GLN A 68 11.97 -0.53 13.04
N LYS A 69 12.76 0.10 12.19
CA LYS A 69 12.65 1.51 11.87
C LYS A 69 12.18 1.64 10.41
N ARG A 70 11.27 2.58 10.18
CA ARG A 70 10.88 3.00 8.84
C ARG A 70 11.61 4.29 8.52
N TYR A 71 12.22 4.36 7.35
CA TYR A 71 12.87 5.56 6.84
C TYR A 71 12.10 6.05 5.63
N GLN A 72 11.63 7.30 5.70
CA GLN A 72 10.89 7.92 4.59
C GLN A 72 11.67 9.13 4.08
N PRO A 73 11.99 9.18 2.77
CA PRO A 73 12.47 10.41 2.18
C PRO A 73 11.31 11.41 2.14
N LYS A 74 11.53 12.60 2.66
CA LYS A 74 10.60 13.73 2.60
C LYS A 74 11.24 14.83 1.77
N VAL A 75 10.55 15.23 0.72
CA VAL A 75 11.01 16.28 -0.19
C VAL A 75 9.90 17.30 -0.29
N ASP A 76 10.16 18.50 0.24
CA ASP A 76 9.23 19.63 0.20
C ASP A 76 9.63 20.52 -1.00
N TYR A 77 8.70 20.84 -1.87
CA TYR A 77 8.92 21.70 -3.03
C TYR A 77 7.80 22.70 -3.24
N THR A 78 8.13 23.79 -3.95
CA THR A 78 7.17 24.83 -4.33
C THR A 78 7.15 24.99 -5.84
N TYR A 79 6.00 25.38 -6.36
CA TYR A 79 5.75 25.64 -7.79
C TYR A 79 4.59 26.63 -7.91
N SER A 80 4.41 27.23 -9.08
CA SER A 80 3.31 28.17 -9.35
C SER A 80 2.51 27.73 -10.56
N VAL A 81 1.19 27.80 -10.45
CA VAL A 81 0.24 27.52 -11.54
C VAL A 81 -0.73 28.68 -11.58
N ASN A 82 -0.87 29.36 -12.73
CA ASN A 82 -1.74 30.50 -12.93
C ASN A 82 -1.56 31.57 -11.81
N ASP A 83 -0.30 31.97 -11.57
CA ASP A 83 0.12 32.96 -10.57
C ASP A 83 -0.20 32.61 -9.10
N LYS A 84 -0.70 31.41 -8.84
CA LYS A 84 -0.88 30.87 -7.50
C LYS A 84 0.25 29.94 -7.11
N SER A 85 0.85 30.17 -5.93
CA SER A 85 1.93 29.33 -5.41
C SER A 85 1.37 28.17 -4.62
N PHE A 86 1.90 26.97 -4.89
CA PHE A 86 1.56 25.72 -4.23
C PHE A 86 2.78 25.07 -3.60
N LYS A 87 2.54 24.20 -2.62
CA LYS A 87 3.57 23.35 -2.00
C LYS A 87 3.21 21.90 -2.21
N GLY A 88 4.18 21.10 -2.64
CA GLY A 88 4.05 19.66 -2.78
C GLY A 88 5.06 18.94 -1.90
N THR A 89 4.74 17.69 -1.57
CA THR A 89 5.60 16.81 -0.76
C THR A 89 5.72 15.41 -1.35
N ARG A 90 4.93 15.10 -2.38
CA ARG A 90 4.87 13.78 -2.98
C ARG A 90 5.90 13.66 -4.11
N ILE A 91 6.75 12.64 -4.01
CA ILE A 91 7.70 12.32 -5.09
C ILE A 91 6.98 11.51 -6.17
N SER A 92 6.28 10.44 -5.81
CA SER A 92 5.50 9.61 -6.72
C SER A 92 4.34 8.93 -6.00
N TYR A 93 3.41 8.30 -6.73
CA TYR A 93 2.35 7.48 -6.13
C TYR A 93 2.85 6.15 -5.55
N SER A 94 4.06 5.74 -5.87
CA SER A 94 4.67 4.48 -5.41
C SER A 94 5.56 4.62 -4.19
N ASP A 95 5.68 5.80 -3.62
CA ASP A 95 6.56 6.06 -2.48
C ASP A 95 6.01 5.49 -1.18
N HIS A 96 6.53 4.35 -0.83
CA HIS A 96 6.17 3.62 0.37
C HIS A 96 7.37 3.47 1.28
N GLY A 97 7.92 4.45 1.86
CA GLY A 97 9.01 4.42 2.83
C GLY A 97 9.84 3.11 2.91
N TYR A 98 11.07 3.22 3.21
CA TYR A 98 11.99 2.08 3.34
C TYR A 98 11.88 1.47 4.73
N LEU A 99 11.43 0.20 4.80
CA LEU A 99 11.38 -0.58 6.04
C LEU A 99 12.70 -1.29 6.25
N GLY A 100 13.42 -0.92 7.28
CA GLY A 100 14.50 -1.71 7.81
C GLY A 100 13.94 -2.97 8.46
N LYS A 101 14.12 -4.13 7.85
CA LYS A 101 13.76 -5.42 8.44
C LYS A 101 15.00 -6.08 9.00
N SER A 102 15.00 -6.31 10.29
CA SER A 102 15.90 -7.27 10.92
C SER A 102 15.34 -8.69 10.70
N LYS A 103 15.15 -9.10 9.44
CA LYS A 103 14.68 -10.45 9.13
C LYS A 103 15.63 -11.14 8.17
N LYS A 104 16.17 -12.26 8.62
CA LYS A 104 16.86 -13.20 7.77
C LYS A 104 15.85 -13.84 6.83
N ILE A 105 15.86 -13.46 5.56
CA ILE A 105 15.07 -14.10 4.51
C ILE A 105 16.01 -15.03 3.76
N THR A 106 15.78 -16.33 3.89
CA THR A 106 16.52 -17.34 3.12
C THR A 106 15.57 -17.85 2.02
N ILE A 107 15.89 -17.55 0.76
CA ILE A 107 15.19 -18.08 -0.40
C ILE A 107 16.23 -18.84 -1.22
N MET A 108 15.97 -20.13 -1.50
CA MET A 108 16.86 -21.01 -2.28
C MET A 108 18.33 -21.01 -1.78
N GLY A 109 18.54 -21.06 -0.44
CA GLY A 109 19.89 -21.09 0.15
C GLY A 109 20.60 -19.73 0.21
N VAL A 110 20.05 -18.68 -0.40
CA VAL A 110 20.60 -17.32 -0.33
C VAL A 110 19.95 -16.57 0.82
N THR A 111 20.77 -16.20 1.80
CA THR A 111 20.33 -15.41 2.95
C THR A 111 20.58 -13.93 2.67
N ARG A 112 19.52 -13.13 2.59
CA ARG A 112 19.61 -11.67 2.51
C ARG A 112 19.20 -11.07 3.85
N TYR A 113 20.07 -10.23 4.40
CA TYR A 113 19.75 -9.39 5.55
C TYR A 113 19.44 -8.00 5.03
N SER A 114 18.22 -7.52 5.27
CA SER A 114 17.91 -6.09 5.12
C SER A 114 18.07 -5.45 6.48
N SER A 115 19.12 -4.67 6.65
CA SER A 115 19.38 -3.96 7.90
C SER A 115 18.64 -2.60 7.94
N ASN A 116 18.54 -2.01 9.13
CA ASN A 116 18.10 -0.61 9.25
C ASN A 116 19.04 0.35 8.50
N ALA A 117 20.33 -0.01 8.40
CA ALA A 117 21.32 0.76 7.66
C ALA A 117 21.02 0.80 6.16
N ASP A 118 20.65 -0.34 5.55
CA ASP A 118 20.31 -0.42 4.12
C ASP A 118 19.04 0.38 3.81
N ALA A 119 18.03 0.30 4.71
CA ALA A 119 16.80 1.06 4.56
C ALA A 119 17.05 2.57 4.65
N LYS A 120 17.91 3.00 5.59
CA LYS A 120 18.33 4.39 5.71
C LYS A 120 19.09 4.87 4.48
N ALA A 121 20.06 4.07 4.00
CA ALA A 121 20.82 4.38 2.79
C ALA A 121 19.92 4.52 1.55
N GLY A 122 18.91 3.64 1.42
CA GLY A 122 17.90 3.75 0.36
C GLY A 122 17.13 5.07 0.41
N ALA A 123 16.65 5.45 1.60
CA ALA A 123 15.95 6.73 1.78
C ALA A 123 16.86 7.93 1.55
N GLN A 124 18.12 7.87 2.01
CA GLN A 124 19.12 8.90 1.78
C GLN A 124 19.43 9.11 0.30
N LYS A 125 19.52 8.02 -0.48
CA LYS A 125 19.76 8.10 -1.92
C LYS A 125 18.65 8.88 -2.64
N ILE A 126 17.41 8.72 -2.21
CA ILE A 126 16.29 9.50 -2.76
C ILE A 126 16.38 10.96 -2.33
N ALA A 127 16.63 11.25 -1.04
CA ALA A 127 16.76 12.62 -0.55
C ALA A 127 17.90 13.36 -1.26
N GLN A 128 19.03 12.68 -1.51
CA GLN A 128 20.17 13.25 -2.23
C GLN A 128 19.88 13.56 -3.72
N LYS A 129 18.91 12.88 -4.35
CA LYS A 129 18.47 13.17 -5.71
C LYS A 129 17.81 14.55 -5.80
N TYR A 130 17.26 15.05 -4.69
CA TYR A 130 16.51 16.30 -4.59
C TYR A 130 17.10 17.26 -3.53
N PRO A 131 18.33 17.77 -3.72
CA PRO A 131 18.93 18.68 -2.73
C PRO A 131 18.17 20.02 -2.68
N LYS A 132 18.19 20.64 -1.51
CA LYS A 132 17.61 21.98 -1.30
C LYS A 132 18.09 22.98 -2.35
N GLY A 133 17.16 23.75 -2.89
CA GLY A 133 17.43 24.78 -3.91
C GLY A 133 17.45 24.26 -5.35
N LYS A 134 17.42 22.94 -5.58
CA LYS A 134 17.39 22.34 -6.92
C LYS A 134 16.11 22.74 -7.65
N LYS A 135 16.24 23.15 -8.90
CA LYS A 135 15.12 23.30 -9.85
C LYS A 135 14.66 21.90 -10.28
N VAL A 136 13.34 21.68 -10.33
CA VAL A 136 12.72 20.41 -10.67
C VAL A 136 11.48 20.66 -11.51
N THR A 137 11.16 19.70 -12.36
CA THR A 137 9.87 19.67 -13.03
C THR A 137 8.82 19.08 -12.09
N VAL A 138 7.72 19.78 -11.91
CA VAL A 138 6.59 19.38 -11.07
C VAL A 138 5.39 19.09 -11.98
N TYR A 139 4.82 17.92 -11.84
CA TYR A 139 3.59 17.51 -12.54
C TYR A 139 2.41 17.72 -11.60
N TYR A 140 1.36 18.36 -12.07
CA TYR A 140 0.20 18.70 -11.25
C TYR A 140 -1.10 18.23 -11.89
N MET A 141 -2.08 17.89 -11.05
CA MET A 141 -3.41 17.50 -11.52
C MET A 141 -4.14 18.75 -12.05
N PRO A 142 -4.63 18.75 -13.31
CA PRO A 142 -5.29 19.91 -13.90
C PRO A 142 -6.48 20.40 -13.08
N ASP A 143 -7.34 19.48 -12.61
CA ASP A 143 -8.56 19.78 -11.85
C ASP A 143 -8.26 20.17 -10.39
N ASN A 144 -7.09 19.83 -9.87
CA ASN A 144 -6.67 20.15 -8.51
C ASN A 144 -5.16 20.44 -8.46
N PRO A 145 -4.73 21.67 -8.79
CA PRO A 145 -3.31 22.01 -8.84
C PRO A 145 -2.55 21.86 -7.51
N ALA A 146 -3.24 21.70 -6.38
CA ALA A 146 -2.60 21.40 -5.10
C ALA A 146 -2.08 19.94 -5.02
N GLU A 147 -2.58 19.05 -5.87
CA GLU A 147 -2.09 17.68 -5.99
C GLU A 147 -1.01 17.61 -7.07
N SER A 148 0.21 17.31 -6.65
CA SER A 148 1.38 17.32 -7.54
C SER A 148 2.38 16.23 -7.14
N LEU A 149 3.30 15.95 -8.06
CA LEU A 149 4.39 14.99 -7.87
C LEU A 149 5.60 15.34 -8.74
N LEU A 150 6.76 14.80 -8.37
CA LEU A 150 8.03 15.01 -9.08
C LEU A 150 8.31 13.94 -10.14
N GLU A 151 7.82 12.71 -9.90
CA GLU A 151 8.03 11.57 -10.79
C GLU A 151 6.66 11.01 -11.19
N PRO A 152 6.14 11.42 -12.37
CA PRO A 152 4.91 10.83 -12.90
C PRO A 152 5.16 9.40 -13.35
N GLY A 153 4.10 8.65 -13.48
CA GLY A 153 4.18 7.34 -14.08
C GLY A 153 3.82 6.19 -13.18
N PHE A 154 3.88 5.05 -13.79
CA PHE A 154 3.39 3.80 -13.30
C PHE A 154 4.48 3.01 -12.55
N SER A 155 4.13 2.52 -11.36
CA SER A 155 4.91 1.51 -10.67
C SER A 155 4.01 0.31 -10.33
N TYR A 156 4.48 -0.91 -10.59
CA TYR A 156 3.74 -2.14 -10.24
C TYR A 156 3.34 -2.21 -8.75
N LYS A 157 4.02 -1.47 -7.89
CA LYS A 157 3.72 -1.42 -6.44
C LYS A 157 2.34 -0.84 -6.12
N VAL A 158 1.78 0.02 -6.99
CA VAL A 158 0.43 0.58 -6.79
C VAL A 158 -0.66 -0.48 -6.89
N PHE A 159 -0.39 -1.62 -7.56
CA PHE A 159 -1.32 -2.74 -7.64
C PHE A 159 -1.37 -3.62 -6.39
N ALA A 160 -0.44 -3.48 -5.47
CA ALA A 160 -0.39 -4.36 -4.30
C ALA A 160 -1.70 -4.36 -3.50
N TRP A 161 -2.28 -3.19 -3.25
CA TRP A 161 -3.53 -3.07 -2.51
C TRP A 161 -4.77 -3.59 -3.24
N PRO A 162 -5.02 -3.22 -4.52
CA PRO A 162 -6.13 -3.81 -5.28
C PRO A 162 -6.02 -5.34 -5.38
N LEU A 163 -4.81 -5.86 -5.57
CA LEU A 163 -4.58 -7.29 -5.70
C LEU A 163 -4.89 -8.05 -4.40
N VAL A 164 -4.47 -7.51 -3.26
CA VAL A 164 -4.83 -8.06 -1.93
C VAL A 164 -6.35 -8.05 -1.74
N GLY A 165 -7.03 -6.96 -2.11
CA GLY A 165 -8.48 -6.85 -2.02
C GLY A 165 -9.20 -7.88 -2.88
N ILE A 166 -8.76 -8.08 -4.14
CA ILE A 166 -9.31 -9.10 -5.05
C ILE A 166 -9.12 -10.51 -4.47
N VAL A 167 -7.93 -10.83 -3.96
CA VAL A 167 -7.65 -12.14 -3.35
C VAL A 167 -8.55 -12.39 -2.14
N MET A 168 -8.70 -11.40 -1.25
CA MET A 168 -9.59 -11.50 -0.10
C MET A 168 -11.05 -11.74 -0.53
N PHE A 169 -11.51 -11.01 -1.55
CA PHE A 169 -12.86 -11.16 -2.10
C PHE A 169 -13.09 -12.57 -2.65
N VAL A 170 -12.17 -13.08 -3.49
CA VAL A 170 -12.26 -14.42 -4.08
C VAL A 170 -12.27 -15.50 -3.00
N ILE A 171 -11.41 -15.40 -1.99
CA ILE A 171 -11.40 -16.33 -0.85
C ILE A 171 -12.72 -16.28 -0.10
N GLY A 172 -13.26 -15.08 0.17
CA GLY A 172 -14.54 -14.91 0.86
C GLY A 172 -15.70 -15.56 0.10
N VAL A 173 -15.78 -15.34 -1.22
CA VAL A 173 -16.78 -15.95 -2.10
C VAL A 173 -16.64 -17.48 -2.13
N PHE A 174 -15.42 -17.99 -2.24
CA PHE A 174 -15.16 -19.44 -2.28
C PHE A 174 -15.54 -20.14 -0.98
N ILE A 175 -15.18 -19.57 0.16
CA ILE A 175 -15.57 -20.11 1.48
C ILE A 175 -17.10 -20.05 1.64
N GLY A 176 -17.74 -18.97 1.22
CA GLY A 176 -19.21 -18.83 1.23
C GLY A 176 -19.89 -19.88 0.40
N TRP A 177 -19.40 -20.13 -0.82
CA TRP A 177 -19.90 -21.17 -1.70
C TRP A 177 -19.79 -22.58 -1.08
N LEU A 178 -18.62 -22.91 -0.50
CA LEU A 178 -18.42 -24.18 0.21
C LEU A 178 -19.38 -24.33 1.40
N ALA A 179 -19.59 -23.25 2.18
CA ALA A 179 -20.50 -23.26 3.32
C ALA A 179 -21.95 -23.53 2.92
N VAL A 180 -22.40 -22.97 1.78
CA VAL A 180 -23.73 -23.22 1.22
C VAL A 180 -23.85 -24.66 0.71
N MET A 181 -22.86 -25.16 -0.02
CA MET A 181 -22.88 -26.55 -0.51
C MET A 181 -22.95 -27.57 0.63
N THR A 182 -22.11 -27.40 1.65
CA THR A 182 -22.14 -28.32 2.81
C THR A 182 -23.43 -28.23 3.64
N ALA A 183 -24.12 -27.10 3.61
CA ALA A 183 -25.44 -26.96 4.24
C ALA A 183 -26.50 -27.75 3.44
N ARG A 184 -26.51 -27.62 2.12
CA ARG A 184 -27.44 -28.34 1.23
C ARG A 184 -27.30 -29.86 1.32
N ASP A 185 -26.05 -30.37 1.32
CA ASP A 185 -25.81 -31.82 1.46
C ASP A 185 -26.34 -32.40 2.78
N LYS A 186 -26.34 -31.60 3.85
CA LYS A 186 -26.91 -32.02 5.14
C LYS A 186 -28.43 -32.07 5.11
N ASP A 187 -29.05 -31.08 4.49
CA ASP A 187 -30.51 -30.99 4.37
C ASP A 187 -31.04 -32.15 3.52
N ASN A 188 -30.42 -32.47 2.39
CA ASN A 188 -30.79 -33.60 1.54
C ASN A 188 -30.67 -34.96 2.27
N LYS A 189 -29.57 -35.17 3.02
CA LYS A 189 -29.39 -36.39 3.83
C LYS A 189 -30.39 -36.54 4.96
N SER A 190 -30.85 -35.42 5.55
CA SER A 190 -31.89 -35.47 6.59
C SER A 190 -33.27 -35.82 6.02
N GLU A 191 -33.61 -35.35 4.82
CA GLU A 191 -34.83 -35.69 4.10
C GLU A 191 -34.86 -37.18 3.66
N GLU A 192 -33.73 -37.70 3.16
CA GLU A 192 -33.61 -39.13 2.80
C GLU A 192 -33.77 -40.06 4.00
N ALA A 193 -33.26 -39.65 5.17
CA ALA A 193 -33.36 -40.42 6.41
C ALA A 193 -34.77 -40.39 7.06
N GLU A 194 -35.61 -39.39 6.75
CA GLU A 194 -36.96 -39.24 7.26
C GLU A 194 -37.99 -39.99 6.39
N THR A 195 -37.64 -40.26 5.10
CA THR A 195 -38.50 -40.97 4.12
C THR A 195 -38.21 -42.46 4.04
N ALA A 196 -37.20 -43.00 4.71
CA ALA A 196 -36.84 -44.43 4.77
C ALA A 196 -37.32 -45.09 6.06
#